data_a67f2093c3343e2146682fe33472f5db
#
_entry.id   a67f2093c3343e2146682fe33472f5db
#
_cell.length_a   1.000
_cell.length_b   1.000
_cell.length_c   1.000
_cell.angle_alpha   90.00
_cell.angle_beta   90.00
_cell.angle_gamma   90.00
#
_symmetry.space_group_name_H-M   'P 1'
#
loop_
_entity.id
_entity.type
_entity.pdbx_description
1 polymer ?
#
loop_
_entity_poly.entity_id
_entity_poly.type
_entity_poly.pdbx_seq_one_letter_code
_entity_poly.pdbx_strand_id
1 'polypeptide(L)'
;MTNILSSYREHFNIDEKTAYLNSAYMGLLPKKSIQKGLEGFELKSKAWEIKWKDFYTKPENIRNIFSNIINSDSDSIFFTPSASYAFAVFAKNFKLTNRKTILLL
;
A
#
# COMPACT_ATOMS: atom_id res chain seq x y z
N MET A 1 19.23 13.69 -24.35
CA MET A 1 18.35 14.50 -23.49
C MET A 1 18.16 13.75 -22.19
N THR A 2 18.75 14.21 -21.13
CA THR A 2 18.56 13.64 -19.79
C THR A 2 17.15 13.99 -19.33
N ASN A 3 16.25 13.00 -19.26
CA ASN A 3 14.94 13.16 -18.63
C ASN A 3 15.18 13.43 -17.14
N ILE A 4 15.21 14.70 -16.76
CA ILE A 4 15.24 15.10 -15.35
C ILE A 4 13.84 14.83 -14.80
N LEU A 5 13.72 13.83 -13.92
CA LEU A 5 12.47 13.56 -13.22
C LEU A 5 12.08 14.81 -12.42
N SER A 6 10.84 15.26 -12.59
CA SER A 6 10.32 16.38 -11.82
C SER A 6 10.35 16.07 -10.33
N SER A 7 10.71 17.05 -9.51
CA SER A 7 10.67 16.89 -8.07
C SER A 7 9.21 16.81 -7.59
N TYR A 8 8.91 15.81 -6.77
CA TYR A 8 7.61 15.66 -6.10
C TYR A 8 7.64 16.15 -4.64
N ARG A 9 8.68 16.87 -4.26
CA ARG A 9 8.89 17.37 -2.89
C ARG A 9 7.70 18.16 -2.34
N GLU A 10 7.04 18.95 -3.16
CA GLU A 10 5.86 19.74 -2.83
C GLU A 10 4.67 18.92 -2.31
N HIS A 11 4.63 17.63 -2.67
CA HIS A 11 3.58 16.72 -2.20
C HIS A 11 3.80 16.20 -0.77
N PHE A 12 4.93 16.51 -0.16
CA PHE A 12 5.31 16.05 1.18
C PHE A 12 5.51 17.22 2.14
N ASN A 13 5.37 16.98 3.44
CA ASN A 13 5.68 17.93 4.50
C ASN A 13 7.16 17.80 4.88
N ILE A 14 8.03 18.25 4.00
CA ILE A 14 9.47 18.26 4.21
C ILE A 14 10.00 19.68 3.92
N ASP A 15 10.77 20.24 4.84
CA ASP A 15 11.37 21.56 4.66
C ASP A 15 12.53 21.53 3.63
N GLU A 16 12.88 22.69 3.08
CA GLU A 16 13.87 22.79 2.01
C GLU A 16 15.29 22.39 2.46
N LYS A 17 15.58 22.45 3.75
CA LYS A 17 16.91 22.16 4.31
C LYS A 17 17.10 20.68 4.66
N THR A 18 16.02 19.90 4.68
CA THR A 18 16.07 18.49 5.03
C THR A 18 16.26 17.61 3.80
N ALA A 19 17.32 16.81 3.77
CA ALA A 19 17.50 15.71 2.82
C ALA A 19 17.15 14.39 3.50
N TYR A 20 15.94 13.87 3.26
CA TYR A 20 15.49 12.61 3.84
C TYR A 20 15.85 11.43 2.94
N LEU A 21 16.80 10.60 3.36
CA LEU A 21 17.34 9.49 2.57
C LEU A 21 16.93 8.11 3.09
N ASN A 22 16.17 8.06 4.19
CA ASN A 22 15.81 6.79 4.85
C ASN A 22 14.40 6.30 4.53
N SER A 23 13.91 6.54 3.31
CA SER A 23 12.57 6.14 2.89
C SER A 23 12.36 4.62 2.84
N ALA A 24 13.43 3.84 2.74
CA ALA A 24 13.36 2.38 2.79
C ALA A 24 12.92 1.86 4.17
N TYR A 25 13.31 2.57 5.24
CA TYR A 25 12.89 2.25 6.61
C TYR A 25 11.53 2.87 6.95
N MET A 26 11.37 4.15 6.66
CA MET A 26 10.14 4.89 6.96
C MET A 26 9.81 5.85 5.83
N GLY A 27 8.83 5.51 5.01
CA GLY A 27 8.37 6.37 3.92
C GLY A 27 7.60 7.59 4.44
N LEU A 28 7.83 8.75 3.82
CA LEU A 28 7.04 9.94 4.11
C LEU A 28 5.62 9.79 3.56
N LEU A 29 4.63 10.23 4.33
CA LEU A 29 3.25 10.28 3.85
C LEU A 29 3.03 11.51 2.98
N PRO A 30 2.49 11.36 1.76
CA PRO A 30 2.05 12.49 0.95
C PRO A 30 0.94 13.30 1.66
N LYS A 31 0.91 14.61 1.46
CA LYS A 31 -0.12 15.51 2.01
C LYS A 31 -1.54 15.01 1.73
N LYS A 32 -1.79 14.51 0.50
CA LYS A 32 -3.08 13.92 0.11
C LYS A 32 -3.44 12.68 0.94
N SER A 33 -2.47 11.83 1.26
CA SER A 33 -2.70 10.65 2.10
C SER A 33 -3.03 11.03 3.53
N ILE A 34 -2.35 12.04 4.09
CA ILE A 34 -2.65 12.60 5.41
C ILE A 34 -4.09 13.12 5.45
N GLN A 35 -4.47 13.93 4.45
CA GLN A 35 -5.84 14.46 4.35
C GLN A 35 -6.88 13.33 4.29
N LYS A 36 -6.66 12.32 3.47
CA LYS A 36 -7.57 11.16 3.36
C LYS A 36 -7.65 10.36 4.65
N GLY A 37 -6.57 10.29 5.42
CA GLY A 37 -6.59 9.71 6.76
C GLY A 37 -7.49 10.48 7.72
N LEU A 38 -7.37 11.82 7.74
CA LEU A 38 -8.23 12.68 8.57
C LEU A 38 -9.72 12.55 8.20
N GLU A 39 -10.04 12.56 6.91
CA GLU A 39 -11.42 12.31 6.42
C GLU A 39 -11.94 10.95 6.91
N GLY A 40 -11.07 9.92 6.94
CA GLY A 40 -11.41 8.60 7.48
C GLY A 40 -11.73 8.62 8.97
N PHE A 41 -10.99 9.38 9.77
CA PHE A 41 -11.28 9.58 11.20
C PHE A 41 -12.60 10.33 11.41
N GLU A 42 -12.86 11.38 10.63
CA GLU A 42 -14.13 12.11 10.69
C GLU A 42 -15.33 11.20 10.36
N LEU A 43 -15.21 10.42 9.28
CA LEU A 43 -16.23 9.43 8.92
C LEU A 43 -16.45 8.42 10.05
N LYS A 44 -15.37 7.95 10.69
CA LYS A 44 -15.45 6.99 11.79
C LYS A 44 -16.11 7.60 13.04
N SER A 45 -15.96 8.91 13.28
CA SER A 45 -16.65 9.60 14.37
C SER A 45 -18.17 9.64 14.17
N LYS A 46 -18.62 9.48 12.92
CA LYS A 46 -20.03 9.39 12.53
C LYS A 46 -20.37 8.00 12.02
N ALA A 47 -20.11 6.99 12.83
CA ALA A 47 -20.18 5.58 12.41
C ALA A 47 -21.52 5.17 11.79
N TRP A 48 -22.63 5.86 12.12
CA TRP A 48 -23.96 5.64 11.53
C TRP A 48 -24.06 6.04 10.04
N GLU A 49 -23.11 6.84 9.52
CA GLU A 49 -23.06 7.20 8.10
C GLU A 49 -22.37 6.12 7.26
N ILE A 50 -21.58 5.23 7.89
CA ILE A 50 -20.85 4.16 7.22
C ILE A 50 -21.84 3.09 6.76
N LYS A 51 -21.87 2.84 5.47
CA LYS A 51 -22.72 1.82 4.84
C LYS A 51 -21.92 0.53 4.61
N TRP A 52 -22.63 -0.60 4.61
CA TRP A 52 -21.98 -1.89 4.38
C TRP A 52 -21.13 -1.93 3.08
N LYS A 53 -21.58 -1.27 2.02
CA LYS A 53 -20.85 -1.18 0.76
C LYS A 53 -19.48 -0.50 0.87
N ASP A 54 -19.30 0.40 1.85
CA ASP A 54 -18.05 1.13 2.03
C ASP A 54 -16.89 0.20 2.43
N PHE A 55 -17.21 -0.95 3.04
CA PHE A 55 -16.23 -1.98 3.37
C PHE A 55 -15.69 -2.72 2.14
N TYR A 56 -16.38 -2.69 1.02
CA TYR A 56 -16.00 -3.40 -0.20
C TYR A 56 -15.55 -2.45 -1.31
N THR A 57 -16.25 -1.34 -1.50
CA THR A 57 -16.00 -0.43 -2.63
C THR A 57 -14.59 0.17 -2.59
N LYS A 58 -14.14 0.63 -1.43
CA LYS A 58 -12.81 1.25 -1.29
C LYS A 58 -11.68 0.22 -1.46
N PRO A 59 -11.70 -0.93 -0.77
CA PRO A 59 -10.72 -1.98 -1.00
C PRO A 59 -10.67 -2.45 -2.47
N GLU A 60 -11.83 -2.64 -3.10
CA GLU A 60 -11.90 -3.07 -4.49
C GLU A 60 -11.25 -2.06 -5.44
N ASN A 61 -11.51 -0.76 -5.22
CA ASN A 61 -10.87 0.28 -6.00
C ASN A 61 -9.33 0.27 -5.85
N ILE A 62 -8.83 0.03 -4.64
CA ILE A 62 -7.37 -0.08 -4.42
C ILE A 62 -6.81 -1.31 -5.12
N ARG A 63 -7.50 -2.47 -5.09
CA ARG A 63 -7.11 -3.67 -5.82
C ARG A 63 -6.98 -3.39 -7.32
N ASN A 64 -7.97 -2.72 -7.91
CA ASN A 64 -7.98 -2.34 -9.32
C ASN A 64 -6.83 -1.39 -9.68
N ILE A 65 -6.56 -0.38 -8.86
CA ILE A 65 -5.44 0.54 -9.10
C ILE A 65 -4.10 -0.21 -9.00
N PHE A 66 -3.93 -1.04 -7.98
CA PHE A 66 -2.69 -1.77 -7.77
C PHE A 66 -2.46 -2.84 -8.84
N SER A 67 -3.51 -3.51 -9.30
CA SER A 67 -3.42 -4.49 -10.41
C SER A 67 -2.86 -3.87 -11.68
N ASN A 68 -3.27 -2.64 -12.00
CA ASN A 68 -2.73 -1.90 -13.15
C ASN A 68 -1.23 -1.58 -12.99
N ILE A 69 -0.76 -1.28 -11.75
CA ILE A 69 0.64 -0.98 -11.49
C ILE A 69 1.52 -2.22 -11.70
N ILE A 70 1.06 -3.39 -11.23
CA ILE A 70 1.83 -4.64 -11.31
C ILE A 70 1.47 -5.51 -12.51
N ASN A 71 0.60 -5.01 -13.40
CA ASN A 71 0.11 -5.73 -14.59
C ASN A 71 -0.46 -7.11 -14.25
N SER A 72 -1.41 -7.17 -13.33
CA SER A 72 -2.09 -8.37 -12.85
C SER A 72 -3.60 -8.19 -12.81
N ASP A 73 -4.35 -9.26 -12.58
CA ASP A 73 -5.79 -9.18 -12.32
C ASP A 73 -6.07 -8.75 -10.89
N SER A 74 -7.09 -7.93 -10.67
CA SER A 74 -7.50 -7.49 -9.34
C SER A 74 -7.92 -8.66 -8.44
N ASP A 75 -8.45 -9.73 -9.02
CA ASP A 75 -8.83 -10.95 -8.31
C ASP A 75 -7.64 -11.74 -7.76
N SER A 76 -6.44 -11.48 -8.29
CA SER A 76 -5.19 -12.06 -7.77
C SER A 76 -4.59 -11.28 -6.61
N ILE A 77 -5.24 -10.19 -6.18
CA ILE A 77 -4.74 -9.29 -5.14
C ILE A 77 -5.63 -9.38 -3.90
N PHE A 78 -5.03 -9.57 -2.75
CA PHE A 78 -5.73 -9.52 -1.47
C PHE A 78 -4.93 -8.74 -0.42
N PHE A 79 -5.64 -8.17 0.54
CA PHE A 79 -5.03 -7.42 1.62
C PHE A 79 -4.65 -8.34 2.77
N THR A 80 -3.48 -8.10 3.35
CA THR A 80 -3.01 -8.78 4.54
C THR A 80 -2.67 -7.78 5.63
N PRO A 81 -2.82 -8.15 6.91
CA PRO A 81 -2.49 -7.25 8.01
C PRO A 81 -0.98 -6.99 8.15
N SER A 82 -0.14 -7.86 7.60
CA SER A 82 1.32 -7.71 7.62
C SER A 82 1.99 -8.62 6.59
N ALA A 83 3.24 -8.31 6.22
CA ALA A 83 4.08 -9.16 5.38
C ALA A 83 4.29 -10.55 6.01
N SER A 84 4.53 -10.63 7.32
CA SER A 84 4.69 -11.90 8.03
C SER A 84 3.46 -12.79 7.91
N TYR A 85 2.26 -12.22 8.01
CA TYR A 85 1.01 -12.94 7.82
C TYR A 85 0.90 -13.47 6.37
N ALA A 86 1.22 -12.61 5.39
CA ALA A 86 1.20 -13.01 3.97
C ALA A 86 2.15 -14.19 3.71
N PHE A 87 3.38 -14.14 4.23
CA PHE A 87 4.33 -15.24 4.12
C PHE A 87 3.84 -16.52 4.80
N ALA A 88 3.22 -16.43 5.97
CA ALA A 88 2.66 -17.59 6.65
C ALA A 88 1.52 -18.25 5.86
N VAL A 89 0.64 -17.44 5.26
CA VAL A 89 -0.44 -17.92 4.39
C VAL A 89 0.15 -18.58 3.14
N PHE A 90 1.13 -17.92 2.50
CA PHE A 90 1.81 -18.45 1.34
C PHE A 90 2.46 -19.81 1.66
N ALA A 91 3.26 -19.90 2.72
CA ALA A 91 3.96 -21.11 3.12
C ALA A 91 3.01 -22.30 3.40
N LYS A 92 1.84 -22.02 3.99
CA LYS A 92 0.82 -23.06 4.27
C LYS A 92 0.09 -23.57 3.02
N ASN A 93 -0.03 -22.74 1.99
CA ASN A 93 -0.76 -23.05 0.78
C ASN A 93 0.16 -23.47 -0.38
N PHE A 94 1.45 -23.19 -0.28
CA PHE A 94 2.42 -23.52 -1.32
C PHE A 94 2.74 -25.01 -1.27
N LYS A 95 2.41 -25.72 -2.35
CA LYS A 95 2.74 -27.14 -2.49
C LYS A 95 4.21 -27.26 -2.91
N LEU A 96 5.05 -27.79 -2.02
CA LEU A 96 6.42 -28.16 -2.35
C LEU A 96 6.39 -29.31 -3.34
N THR A 97 6.91 -29.07 -4.54
CA THR A 97 7.14 -30.09 -5.56
C THR A 97 8.57 -30.66 -5.39
N ASN A 98 9.28 -30.88 -6.47
CA ASN A 98 10.66 -31.41 -6.44
C ASN A 98 11.72 -30.41 -5.91
N ARG A 99 11.38 -29.13 -5.76
CA ARG A 99 12.25 -28.10 -5.22
C ARG A 99 11.98 -27.94 -3.73
N LYS A 100 12.94 -28.39 -2.89
CA LYS A 100 12.82 -28.41 -1.43
C LYS A 100 13.75 -27.41 -0.73
N THR A 101 14.45 -26.59 -1.49
CA THR A 101 15.43 -25.63 -0.94
C THR A 101 14.86 -24.22 -0.92
N ILE A 102 14.93 -23.56 0.23
CA ILE A 102 14.60 -22.14 0.42
C ILE A 102 15.91 -21.42 0.66
N LEU A 103 16.19 -20.40 -0.13
CA LEU A 103 17.32 -19.49 0.10
C LEU A 103 16.83 -18.33 0.96
N LEU A 104 17.53 -18.07 2.05
CA LEU A 104 17.37 -16.90 2.91
C LEU A 104 18.54 -15.95 2.67
N LEU A 105 18.27 -14.66 2.55
CA LEU A 105 19.25 -13.59 2.46
C LEU A 105 19.46 -12.95 3.82
#